data_45c661058aff9ade217680a4877783e4
#
_entry.id   45c661058aff9ade217680a4877783e4
#
_cell.length_a   1.000
_cell.length_b   1.000
_cell.length_c   1.000
_cell.angle_alpha   90.00
_cell.angle_beta   90.00
_cell.angle_gamma   90.00
#
_symmetry.space_group_name_H-M   'P 1'
#
loop_
_entity.id
_entity.type
_entity.pdbx_description
1 polymer ?
#
loop_
_entity_poly.entity_id
_entity_poly.type
_entity_poly.pdbx_seq_one_letter_code
_entity_poly.pdbx_strand_id
1 'polypeptide(L)'
;MEDASFRQQEECEHRRYVEEFEMATSKSAATDSRANRNVKAAQLKQEQRAAAENLALWQRVEKTDPQYTKPFSRGGGFRGTATNATYLAKKATEIFGPIGIGWGLEILDEAIMEGAPLDAQGNHEKIHKVRVKLWYRLDGVRGEVVQFGQTTFVGRNRNGLFTDEEAPKKSLTDAMSKCLSLLGFSADVYLGRFDDNKYVSDLQQEFAEKHEAEQRQLAPKISAEQVSILEQLIAETDTDDVKFRRFFKVDDLHELPRDDFERARRMLEKKKQDKEDVA
;
A
#
# COMPACT_ATOMS: atom_id res chain seq x y z
N MET A 1 -8.99 -81.00 -39.13
CA MET A 1 -7.85 -80.13 -38.70
C MET A 1 -8.06 -78.65 -39.09
N GLU A 2 -9.08 -78.30 -39.87
CA GLU A 2 -9.35 -76.90 -40.28
C GLU A 2 -10.12 -76.07 -39.22
N ASP A 3 -10.87 -76.75 -38.35
CA ASP A 3 -11.75 -76.05 -37.38
C ASP A 3 -11.02 -75.42 -36.20
N ALA A 4 -9.82 -75.84 -35.81
CA ALA A 4 -9.03 -75.35 -34.74
C ALA A 4 -8.25 -74.06 -35.10
N SER A 5 -7.85 -73.93 -36.38
CA SER A 5 -7.15 -72.73 -36.87
C SER A 5 -8.07 -71.54 -36.98
N PHE A 6 -9.32 -71.78 -37.40
CA PHE A 6 -10.34 -70.71 -37.52
C PHE A 6 -10.71 -70.10 -36.19
N ARG A 7 -10.93 -70.88 -35.12
CA ARG A 7 -11.22 -70.44 -33.80
C ARG A 7 -10.06 -69.63 -33.14
N GLN A 8 -8.79 -70.04 -33.43
CA GLN A 8 -7.64 -69.27 -32.92
C GLN A 8 -7.52 -67.91 -33.59
N GLN A 9 -7.90 -67.82 -34.87
CA GLN A 9 -7.90 -66.55 -35.58
C GLN A 9 -8.97 -65.58 -35.07
N GLU A 10 -10.21 -66.04 -34.84
CA GLU A 10 -11.29 -65.26 -34.26
C GLU A 10 -10.98 -64.79 -32.81
N GLU A 11 -10.36 -65.61 -31.97
CA GLU A 11 -9.93 -65.25 -30.65
C GLU A 11 -8.81 -64.19 -30.67
N CYS A 12 -7.93 -64.25 -31.64
CA CYS A 12 -6.86 -63.27 -31.79
C CYS A 12 -7.39 -61.90 -32.28
N GLU A 13 -8.33 -61.89 -33.21
CA GLU A 13 -9.01 -60.67 -33.69
C GLU A 13 -9.89 -60.04 -32.58
N HIS A 14 -10.60 -60.86 -31.83
CA HIS A 14 -11.39 -60.38 -30.72
C HIS A 14 -10.53 -59.77 -29.60
N ARG A 15 -9.37 -60.36 -29.29
CA ARG A 15 -8.40 -59.78 -28.31
C ARG A 15 -7.83 -58.44 -28.80
N ARG A 16 -7.47 -58.34 -30.08
CA ARG A 16 -7.01 -57.05 -30.64
C ARG A 16 -8.09 -55.98 -30.57
N TYR A 17 -9.30 -56.30 -30.90
CA TYR A 17 -10.43 -55.37 -30.81
C TYR A 17 -10.69 -54.86 -29.39
N VAL A 18 -10.62 -55.74 -28.40
CA VAL A 18 -10.77 -55.38 -26.98
C VAL A 18 -9.61 -54.50 -26.52
N GLU A 19 -8.37 -54.82 -26.86
CA GLU A 19 -7.19 -54.00 -26.51
C GLU A 19 -7.22 -52.63 -27.18
N GLU A 20 -7.63 -52.52 -28.43
CA GLU A 20 -7.80 -51.21 -29.11
C GLU A 20 -8.93 -50.39 -28.49
N PHE A 21 -10.03 -51.00 -28.11
CA PHE A 21 -11.14 -50.34 -27.46
C PHE A 21 -10.77 -49.86 -26.06
N GLU A 22 -10.05 -50.64 -25.25
CA GLU A 22 -9.55 -50.25 -23.94
C GLU A 22 -8.51 -49.11 -24.01
N MET A 23 -7.61 -49.16 -24.99
CA MET A 23 -6.66 -48.07 -25.24
C MET A 23 -7.34 -46.77 -25.71
N ALA A 24 -8.37 -46.86 -26.54
CA ALA A 24 -9.14 -45.71 -27.00
C ALA A 24 -9.92 -45.05 -25.86
N THR A 25 -10.57 -45.87 -25.02
CA THR A 25 -11.31 -45.35 -23.83
C THR A 25 -10.38 -44.74 -22.77
N SER A 26 -9.21 -45.35 -22.52
CA SER A 26 -8.20 -44.82 -21.60
C SER A 26 -7.60 -43.49 -22.09
N LYS A 27 -7.32 -43.37 -23.38
CA LYS A 27 -6.85 -42.11 -24.00
C LYS A 27 -7.92 -41.02 -23.95
N SER A 28 -9.19 -41.34 -24.20
CA SER A 28 -10.30 -40.39 -24.08
C SER A 28 -10.46 -39.88 -22.63
N ALA A 29 -10.46 -40.78 -21.63
CA ALA A 29 -10.54 -40.43 -20.23
C ALA A 29 -9.35 -39.56 -19.74
N ALA A 30 -8.14 -39.83 -20.24
CA ALA A 30 -6.94 -39.05 -19.94
C ALA A 30 -7.01 -37.64 -20.55
N THR A 31 -7.55 -37.55 -21.80
CA THR A 31 -7.73 -36.24 -22.48
C THR A 31 -8.78 -35.41 -21.79
N ASP A 32 -9.91 -35.97 -21.39
CA ASP A 32 -10.97 -35.29 -20.65
C ASP A 32 -10.49 -34.83 -19.26
N SER A 33 -9.70 -35.66 -18.58
CA SER A 33 -9.08 -35.28 -17.30
C SER A 33 -8.08 -34.13 -17.44
N ARG A 34 -7.33 -34.07 -18.55
CA ARG A 34 -6.39 -32.97 -18.84
C ARG A 34 -7.15 -31.69 -19.23
N ALA A 35 -8.19 -31.79 -20.03
CA ALA A 35 -9.06 -30.66 -20.39
C ALA A 35 -9.70 -30.06 -19.14
N ASN A 36 -10.29 -30.87 -18.27
CA ASN A 36 -10.86 -30.43 -17.00
C ASN A 36 -9.85 -29.75 -16.08
N ARG A 37 -8.62 -30.27 -15.97
CA ARG A 37 -7.55 -29.61 -15.21
C ARG A 37 -7.18 -28.25 -15.78
N ASN A 38 -7.11 -28.12 -17.10
CA ASN A 38 -6.80 -26.86 -17.76
C ASN A 38 -7.92 -25.82 -17.55
N VAL A 39 -9.19 -26.21 -17.64
CA VAL A 39 -10.34 -25.35 -17.36
C VAL A 39 -10.32 -24.88 -15.91
N LYS A 40 -10.10 -25.77 -14.96
CA LYS A 40 -9.99 -25.43 -13.54
C LYS A 40 -8.81 -24.50 -13.24
N ALA A 41 -7.67 -24.72 -13.87
CA ALA A 41 -6.50 -23.83 -13.75
C ALA A 41 -6.75 -22.44 -14.35
N ALA A 42 -7.47 -22.36 -15.47
CA ALA A 42 -7.87 -21.09 -16.08
C ALA A 42 -8.87 -20.31 -15.18
N GLN A 43 -9.85 -21.01 -14.62
CA GLN A 43 -10.79 -20.43 -13.66
C GLN A 43 -10.09 -19.90 -12.42
N LEU A 44 -9.19 -20.66 -11.82
CA LEU A 44 -8.41 -20.24 -10.66
C LEU A 44 -7.56 -18.99 -10.95
N LYS A 45 -6.92 -18.93 -12.13
CA LYS A 45 -6.17 -17.74 -12.55
C LYS A 45 -7.07 -16.51 -12.72
N GLN A 46 -8.26 -16.70 -13.25
CA GLN A 46 -9.24 -15.63 -13.42
C GLN A 46 -9.74 -15.11 -12.06
N GLU A 47 -10.05 -16.02 -11.13
CA GLU A 47 -10.43 -15.67 -9.76
C GLU A 47 -9.33 -14.92 -9.02
N GLN A 48 -8.06 -15.38 -9.14
CA GLN A 48 -6.90 -14.70 -8.54
C GLN A 48 -6.69 -13.31 -9.13
N ARG A 49 -6.90 -13.14 -10.46
CA ARG A 49 -6.81 -11.84 -11.11
C ARG A 49 -7.91 -10.89 -10.62
N ALA A 50 -9.14 -11.36 -10.56
CA ALA A 50 -10.27 -10.56 -10.05
C ALA A 50 -10.05 -10.16 -8.58
N ALA A 51 -9.55 -11.09 -7.74
CA ALA A 51 -9.21 -10.77 -6.36
C ALA A 51 -8.10 -9.71 -6.26
N ALA A 52 -7.07 -9.78 -7.10
CA ALA A 52 -6.00 -8.79 -7.13
C ALA A 52 -6.52 -7.41 -7.59
N GLU A 53 -7.40 -7.37 -8.58
CA GLU A 53 -8.05 -6.13 -9.04
C GLU A 53 -8.91 -5.51 -7.93
N ASN A 54 -9.69 -6.32 -7.20
CA ASN A 54 -10.49 -5.87 -6.05
C ASN A 54 -9.65 -5.31 -4.90
N LEU A 55 -8.43 -5.81 -4.70
CA LEU A 55 -7.51 -5.35 -3.66
C LEU A 55 -6.56 -4.23 -4.11
N ALA A 56 -6.65 -3.78 -5.35
CA ALA A 56 -5.71 -2.80 -5.91
C ALA A 56 -5.65 -1.49 -5.10
N LEU A 57 -6.80 -0.98 -4.63
CA LEU A 57 -6.85 0.19 -3.77
C LEU A 57 -6.15 -0.06 -2.43
N TRP A 58 -6.45 -1.20 -1.78
CA TRP A 58 -5.84 -1.58 -0.51
C TRP A 58 -4.31 -1.60 -0.58
N GLN A 59 -3.76 -2.26 -1.59
CA GLN A 59 -2.30 -2.38 -1.79
C GLN A 59 -1.61 -1.02 -1.97
N ARG A 60 -2.31 -0.03 -2.52
CA ARG A 60 -1.79 1.33 -2.69
C ARG A 60 -1.77 2.14 -1.40
N VAL A 61 -2.65 1.84 -0.44
CA VAL A 61 -2.90 2.71 0.72
C VAL A 61 -2.68 2.05 2.08
N GLU A 62 -2.45 0.74 2.13
CA GLU A 62 -2.37 -0.03 3.38
C GLU A 62 -1.16 0.30 4.25
N LYS A 63 -0.02 0.68 3.65
CA LYS A 63 1.18 1.01 4.38
C LYS A 63 1.10 2.42 4.96
N THR A 64 1.47 2.55 6.22
CA THR A 64 1.46 3.82 6.96
C THR A 64 2.87 4.29 7.23
N ASP A 65 3.18 5.52 6.84
CA ASP A 65 4.44 6.15 7.20
C ASP A 65 4.54 6.34 8.72
N PRO A 66 5.53 5.70 9.39
CA PRO A 66 5.63 5.72 10.84
C PRO A 66 5.77 7.13 11.45
N GLN A 67 6.29 8.11 10.70
CA GLN A 67 6.41 9.50 11.18
C GLN A 67 5.05 10.16 11.48
N TYR A 68 3.95 9.65 10.88
CA TYR A 68 2.59 10.12 11.10
C TYR A 68 1.79 9.24 12.06
N THR A 69 2.48 8.44 12.87
CA THR A 69 1.84 7.60 13.88
C THR A 69 2.22 8.03 15.30
N LYS A 70 1.38 7.71 16.26
CA LYS A 70 1.64 7.95 17.69
C LYS A 70 1.16 6.77 18.51
N PRO A 71 1.97 6.27 19.45
CA PRO A 71 1.49 5.29 20.42
C PRO A 71 0.45 5.97 21.35
N PHE A 72 -0.56 5.21 21.73
CA PHE A 72 -1.54 5.64 22.73
C PHE A 72 -1.85 4.50 23.70
N SER A 73 -2.34 4.89 24.88
CA SER A 73 -2.81 3.94 25.90
C SER A 73 -4.22 4.31 26.31
N ARG A 74 -5.04 3.30 26.58
CA ARG A 74 -6.39 3.45 27.16
C ARG A 74 -6.45 2.76 28.52
N GLY A 75 -7.52 3.03 29.26
CA GLY A 75 -7.81 2.34 30.51
C GLY A 75 -7.79 0.81 30.34
N GLY A 76 -7.41 0.07 31.41
CA GLY A 76 -7.28 -1.38 31.33
C GLY A 76 -5.97 -1.90 30.73
N GLY A 77 -4.97 -1.04 30.52
CA GLY A 77 -3.64 -1.44 30.02
C GLY A 77 -3.56 -1.64 28.49
N PHE A 78 -4.61 -1.33 27.75
CA PHE A 78 -4.59 -1.40 26.29
C PHE A 78 -3.60 -0.37 25.72
N ARG A 79 -2.72 -0.84 24.83
CA ARG A 79 -1.80 -0.02 24.04
C ARG A 79 -2.08 -0.22 22.57
N GLY A 80 -1.88 0.83 21.78
CA GLY A 80 -2.06 0.77 20.34
C GLY A 80 -1.35 1.91 19.64
N THR A 81 -1.40 1.91 18.33
CA THR A 81 -0.87 2.97 17.48
C THR A 81 -2.00 3.71 16.81
N ALA A 82 -1.98 5.03 16.87
CA ALA A 82 -2.93 5.90 16.19
C ALA A 82 -2.27 6.57 15.00
N THR A 83 -2.96 6.61 13.86
CA THR A 83 -2.54 7.34 12.67
C THR A 83 -3.04 8.77 12.72
N ASN A 84 -2.22 9.72 12.27
CA ASN A 84 -2.60 11.11 12.15
C ASN A 84 -3.72 11.29 11.11
N ALA A 85 -4.83 11.90 11.50
CA ALA A 85 -6.00 12.07 10.64
C ALA A 85 -5.74 12.99 9.44
N THR A 86 -4.90 14.03 9.61
CA THR A 86 -4.51 14.91 8.49
C THR A 86 -3.66 14.16 7.47
N TYR A 87 -2.81 13.23 7.92
CA TYR A 87 -2.08 12.32 7.02
C TYR A 87 -3.03 11.42 6.24
N LEU A 88 -4.07 10.86 6.87
CA LEU A 88 -5.09 10.09 6.17
C LEU A 88 -5.82 10.92 5.12
N ALA A 89 -6.19 12.16 5.45
CA ALA A 89 -6.81 13.10 4.51
C ALA A 89 -5.87 13.43 3.33
N LYS A 90 -4.55 13.63 3.58
CA LYS A 90 -3.54 13.80 2.54
C LYS A 90 -3.50 12.59 1.60
N LYS A 91 -3.38 11.38 2.15
CA LYS A 91 -3.40 10.14 1.35
C LYS A 91 -4.70 9.98 0.54
N ALA A 92 -5.85 10.29 1.14
CA ALA A 92 -7.13 10.26 0.43
C ALA A 92 -7.15 11.25 -0.74
N THR A 93 -6.57 12.45 -0.54
CA THR A 93 -6.44 13.46 -1.59
C THR A 93 -5.49 13.01 -2.70
N GLU A 94 -4.40 12.34 -2.38
CA GLU A 94 -3.46 11.76 -3.38
C GLU A 94 -4.13 10.70 -4.27
N ILE A 95 -5.07 9.92 -3.71
CA ILE A 95 -5.76 8.83 -4.42
C ILE A 95 -7.00 9.31 -5.17
N PHE A 96 -7.83 10.13 -4.53
CA PHE A 96 -9.16 10.49 -5.03
C PHE A 96 -9.24 11.90 -5.62
N GLY A 97 -8.21 12.72 -5.43
CA GLY A 97 -8.22 14.16 -5.76
C GLY A 97 -8.64 15.03 -4.58
N PRO A 98 -8.79 16.36 -4.79
CA PRO A 98 -9.07 17.31 -3.72
C PRO A 98 -10.38 17.02 -2.98
N ILE A 99 -10.40 17.25 -1.65
CA ILE A 99 -11.62 17.14 -0.84
C ILE A 99 -12.71 18.10 -1.38
N GLY A 100 -13.94 17.65 -1.42
CA GLY A 100 -15.07 18.37 -2.02
C GLY A 100 -15.23 18.15 -3.53
N ILE A 101 -14.21 17.60 -4.22
CA ILE A 101 -14.22 17.29 -5.66
C ILE A 101 -14.07 15.79 -5.90
N GLY A 102 -12.99 15.20 -5.41
CA GLY A 102 -12.69 13.77 -5.58
C GLY A 102 -13.22 12.91 -4.43
N TRP A 103 -13.33 13.46 -3.25
CA TRP A 103 -13.90 12.83 -2.06
C TRP A 103 -14.43 13.87 -1.09
N GLY A 104 -15.17 13.44 -0.08
CA GLY A 104 -15.69 14.34 0.95
C GLY A 104 -16.52 13.62 2.00
N LEU A 105 -16.97 14.40 2.98
CA LEU A 105 -17.75 13.93 4.10
C LEU A 105 -19.14 14.58 4.09
N GLU A 106 -20.14 13.81 4.50
CA GLU A 106 -21.51 14.24 4.73
C GLU A 106 -21.93 13.77 6.13
N ILE A 107 -22.32 14.67 6.99
CA ILE A 107 -22.87 14.35 8.32
C ILE A 107 -24.32 13.91 8.12
N LEU A 108 -24.60 12.65 8.44
CA LEU A 108 -25.95 12.06 8.30
C LEU A 108 -26.76 12.21 9.58
N ASP A 109 -26.08 12.20 10.74
CA ASP A 109 -26.71 12.26 12.05
C ASP A 109 -25.68 12.70 13.08
N GLU A 110 -26.09 13.54 14.05
CA GLU A 110 -25.28 14.04 15.13
C GLU A 110 -26.11 14.10 16.40
N ALA A 111 -25.58 13.59 17.50
CA ALA A 111 -26.29 13.56 18.78
C ALA A 111 -25.33 13.60 19.96
N ILE A 112 -25.84 14.11 21.09
CA ILE A 112 -25.22 13.94 22.41
C ILE A 112 -26.03 12.89 23.15
N MET A 113 -25.36 11.76 23.46
CA MET A 113 -25.93 10.63 24.19
C MET A 113 -25.54 10.71 25.66
N GLU A 114 -26.43 10.25 26.54
CA GLU A 114 -26.14 10.05 27.93
C GLU A 114 -25.42 8.72 28.14
N GLY A 115 -24.31 8.75 28.87
CA GLY A 115 -23.50 7.61 29.25
C GLY A 115 -23.66 7.19 30.71
N ALA A 116 -22.61 6.63 31.30
CA ALA A 116 -22.60 6.15 32.66
C ALA A 116 -22.73 7.29 33.68
N PRO A 117 -23.26 7.02 34.91
CA PRO A 117 -23.26 8.01 35.99
C PRO A 117 -21.84 8.34 36.42
N LEU A 118 -21.55 9.62 36.60
CA LEU A 118 -20.23 10.13 36.96
C LEU A 118 -20.09 10.37 38.47
N ASP A 119 -21.22 10.60 39.16
CA ASP A 119 -21.28 10.86 40.60
C ASP A 119 -22.64 10.51 41.22
N ALA A 120 -22.74 10.60 42.54
CA ALA A 120 -23.97 10.38 43.30
C ALA A 120 -24.96 11.51 43.20
N GLN A 121 -24.59 12.65 42.61
CA GLN A 121 -25.43 13.85 42.40
C GLN A 121 -26.26 13.76 41.12
N GLY A 122 -26.15 12.67 40.37
CA GLY A 122 -26.93 12.41 39.16
C GLY A 122 -26.30 13.00 37.90
N ASN A 123 -25.04 13.39 37.95
CA ASN A 123 -24.32 13.77 36.74
C ASN A 123 -23.97 12.51 35.91
N HIS A 124 -24.26 12.55 34.63
CA HIS A 124 -23.94 11.48 33.71
C HIS A 124 -22.90 11.92 32.67
N GLU A 125 -22.11 10.99 32.21
CA GLU A 125 -21.26 11.17 31.03
C GLU A 125 -22.11 11.64 29.85
N LYS A 126 -21.57 12.54 29.05
CA LYS A 126 -22.15 12.92 27.75
C LYS A 126 -21.17 12.50 26.66
N ILE A 127 -21.68 11.78 25.68
CA ILE A 127 -20.89 11.27 24.57
C ILE A 127 -21.41 11.94 23.30
N HIS A 128 -20.52 12.66 22.63
CA HIS A 128 -20.82 13.18 21.30
C HIS A 128 -20.67 12.04 20.29
N LYS A 129 -21.70 11.82 19.48
CA LYS A 129 -21.77 10.82 18.43
C LYS A 129 -22.09 11.49 17.11
N VAL A 130 -21.39 11.12 16.06
CA VAL A 130 -21.66 11.53 14.69
C VAL A 130 -21.71 10.31 13.77
N ARG A 131 -22.64 10.28 12.84
CA ARG A 131 -22.69 9.31 11.74
C ARG A 131 -22.36 10.02 10.45
N VAL A 132 -21.31 9.55 9.78
CA VAL A 132 -20.71 10.20 8.62
C VAL A 132 -20.75 9.27 7.42
N LYS A 133 -21.12 9.82 6.28
CA LYS A 133 -20.90 9.22 4.96
C LYS A 133 -19.65 9.87 4.37
N LEU A 134 -18.63 9.04 4.07
CA LEU A 134 -17.53 9.41 3.21
C LEU A 134 -17.87 8.97 1.79
N TRP A 135 -17.86 9.88 0.86
CA TRP A 135 -17.97 9.59 -0.57
C TRP A 135 -16.63 9.83 -1.26
N TYR A 136 -16.35 9.07 -2.31
CA TYR A 136 -15.13 9.19 -3.11
C TYR A 136 -15.41 8.84 -4.56
N ARG A 137 -14.49 9.23 -5.45
CA ARG A 137 -14.48 8.84 -6.86
C ARG A 137 -13.19 8.10 -7.17
N LEU A 138 -13.32 6.92 -7.75
CA LEU A 138 -12.19 6.11 -8.20
C LEU A 138 -12.50 5.64 -9.62
N ASP A 139 -11.60 5.95 -10.56
CA ASP A 139 -11.75 5.60 -11.98
C ASP A 139 -13.12 6.01 -12.58
N GLY A 140 -13.61 7.18 -12.20
CA GLY A 140 -14.91 7.72 -12.64
C GLY A 140 -16.11 7.17 -11.91
N VAL A 141 -15.96 6.14 -11.07
CA VAL A 141 -17.05 5.55 -10.29
C VAL A 141 -17.14 6.18 -8.90
N ARG A 142 -18.35 6.52 -8.44
CA ARG A 142 -18.60 7.02 -7.10
C ARG A 142 -18.83 5.86 -6.14
N GLY A 143 -18.05 5.85 -5.04
CA GLY A 143 -18.23 4.94 -3.90
C GLY A 143 -18.62 5.71 -2.64
N GLU A 144 -19.23 5.01 -1.68
CA GLU A 144 -19.63 5.57 -0.39
C GLU A 144 -19.38 4.57 0.74
N VAL A 145 -18.96 5.10 1.89
CA VAL A 145 -18.76 4.33 3.14
C VAL A 145 -19.40 5.09 4.28
N VAL A 146 -20.12 4.42 5.17
CA VAL A 146 -20.76 5.04 6.33
C VAL A 146 -20.15 4.47 7.61
N GLN A 147 -19.76 5.36 8.52
CA GLN A 147 -19.23 5.00 9.83
C GLN A 147 -19.66 5.98 10.92
N PHE A 148 -19.44 5.57 12.15
CA PHE A 148 -19.68 6.37 13.36
C PHE A 148 -18.34 6.81 13.95
N GLY A 149 -18.35 8.03 14.52
CA GLY A 149 -17.31 8.52 15.42
C GLY A 149 -17.92 8.96 16.74
N GLN A 150 -17.18 8.76 17.82
CA GLN A 150 -17.65 9.06 19.17
C GLN A 150 -16.53 9.60 20.03
N THR A 151 -16.87 10.57 20.89
CA THR A 151 -15.92 11.14 21.85
C THR A 151 -16.65 11.58 23.12
N THR A 152 -16.05 11.37 24.28
CA THR A 152 -16.58 11.90 25.54
C THR A 152 -16.60 13.43 25.47
N PHE A 153 -17.79 14.01 25.56
CA PHE A 153 -18.03 15.45 25.60
C PHE A 153 -18.01 16.00 27.05
N VAL A 154 -18.70 15.32 27.97
CA VAL A 154 -18.61 15.58 29.39
C VAL A 154 -18.22 14.30 30.09
N GLY A 155 -17.16 14.35 30.87
CA GLY A 155 -16.63 13.21 31.59
C GLY A 155 -16.03 13.59 32.95
N ARG A 156 -15.38 12.62 33.59
CA ARG A 156 -14.68 12.79 34.84
C ARG A 156 -13.26 12.28 34.77
N ASN A 157 -12.32 13.04 35.26
CA ASN A 157 -10.93 12.62 35.40
C ASN A 157 -10.47 12.87 36.85
N ARG A 158 -9.17 12.71 37.11
CA ARG A 158 -8.59 12.95 38.47
C ARG A 158 -8.78 14.35 39.02
N ASN A 159 -9.03 15.34 38.15
CA ASN A 159 -9.22 16.75 38.54
C ASN A 159 -10.72 17.12 38.70
N GLY A 160 -11.65 16.20 38.50
CA GLY A 160 -13.09 16.39 38.58
C GLY A 160 -13.81 16.23 37.24
N LEU A 161 -15.00 16.86 37.15
CA LEU A 161 -15.77 16.90 35.90
C LEU A 161 -15.06 17.80 34.87
N PHE A 162 -15.17 17.44 33.61
CA PHE A 162 -14.64 18.24 32.51
C PHE A 162 -15.60 18.24 31.32
N THR A 163 -15.54 19.28 30.53
CA THR A 163 -16.17 19.37 29.21
C THR A 163 -15.07 19.47 28.17
N ASP A 164 -15.14 18.59 27.14
CA ASP A 164 -14.23 18.61 25.96
C ASP A 164 -14.93 19.35 24.82
N GLU A 165 -14.65 20.64 24.66
CA GLU A 165 -15.22 21.48 23.60
C GLU A 165 -14.80 21.04 22.19
N GLU A 166 -13.72 20.24 22.08
CA GLU A 166 -13.23 19.68 20.84
C GLU A 166 -13.91 18.34 20.48
N ALA A 167 -14.80 17.80 21.32
CA ALA A 167 -15.43 16.51 21.11
C ALA A 167 -16.12 16.37 19.74
N PRO A 168 -16.84 17.37 19.21
CA PRO A 168 -17.43 17.28 17.87
C PRO A 168 -16.39 17.08 16.77
N LYS A 169 -15.29 17.83 16.80
CA LYS A 169 -14.20 17.72 15.82
C LYS A 169 -13.50 16.35 15.92
N LYS A 170 -13.28 15.87 17.14
CA LYS A 170 -12.66 14.55 17.40
C LYS A 170 -13.56 13.42 16.90
N SER A 171 -14.86 13.50 17.14
CA SER A 171 -15.82 12.49 16.65
C SER A 171 -15.89 12.46 15.12
N LEU A 172 -15.90 13.62 14.46
CA LEU A 172 -15.87 13.71 12.99
C LEU A 172 -14.57 13.09 12.43
N THR A 173 -13.45 13.41 13.05
CA THR A 173 -12.13 12.88 12.67
C THR A 173 -12.05 11.36 12.88
N ASP A 174 -12.61 10.83 13.97
CA ASP A 174 -12.70 9.38 14.21
C ASP A 174 -13.56 8.70 13.15
N ALA A 175 -14.75 9.25 12.85
CA ALA A 175 -15.63 8.72 11.78
C ALA A 175 -14.94 8.69 10.42
N MET A 176 -14.25 9.78 10.03
CA MET A 176 -13.46 9.86 8.81
C MET A 176 -12.40 8.77 8.75
N SER A 177 -11.62 8.62 9.83
CA SER A 177 -10.55 7.62 9.91
C SER A 177 -11.10 6.20 9.79
N LYS A 178 -12.26 5.92 10.40
CA LYS A 178 -12.97 4.63 10.29
C LYS A 178 -13.49 4.38 8.88
N CYS A 179 -14.03 5.39 8.18
CA CYS A 179 -14.41 5.25 6.79
C CYS A 179 -13.21 4.89 5.91
N LEU A 180 -12.12 5.62 6.05
CA LEU A 180 -10.90 5.40 5.26
C LEU A 180 -10.26 4.04 5.55
N SER A 181 -10.29 3.56 6.80
CA SER A 181 -9.74 2.24 7.14
C SER A 181 -10.47 1.09 6.44
N LEU A 182 -11.78 1.21 6.17
CA LEU A 182 -12.53 0.23 5.39
C LEU A 182 -12.17 0.22 3.91
N LEU A 183 -11.53 1.27 3.42
CA LEU A 183 -10.96 1.36 2.07
C LEU A 183 -9.49 0.93 2.02
N GLY A 184 -8.92 0.50 3.15
CA GLY A 184 -7.54 0.02 3.27
C GLY A 184 -6.53 1.07 3.76
N PHE A 185 -6.92 2.33 3.96
CA PHE A 185 -6.01 3.37 4.45
C PHE A 185 -5.50 3.01 5.84
N SER A 186 -4.17 2.94 5.98
CA SER A 186 -3.49 2.52 7.21
C SER A 186 -3.93 1.15 7.73
N ALA A 187 -4.25 0.22 6.83
CA ALA A 187 -4.68 -1.11 7.21
C ALA A 187 -3.64 -1.85 8.05
N ASP A 188 -2.36 -1.62 7.83
CA ASP A 188 -1.26 -2.17 8.62
C ASP A 188 -1.35 -1.82 10.11
N VAL A 189 -1.78 -0.59 10.45
CA VAL A 189 -2.02 -0.16 11.83
C VAL A 189 -3.24 -0.90 12.40
N TYR A 190 -4.35 -0.93 11.66
CA TYR A 190 -5.59 -1.59 12.11
C TYR A 190 -5.47 -3.11 12.18
N LEU A 191 -4.58 -3.72 11.41
CA LEU A 191 -4.25 -5.16 11.44
C LEU A 191 -3.21 -5.51 12.52
N GLY A 192 -2.74 -4.52 13.32
CA GLY A 192 -1.80 -4.74 14.42
C GLY A 192 -0.35 -4.96 13.96
N ARG A 193 0.01 -4.69 12.71
CA ARG A 193 1.39 -4.85 12.22
C ARG A 193 2.38 -3.92 12.91
N PHE A 194 1.90 -2.80 13.47
CA PHE A 194 2.72 -1.87 14.24
C PHE A 194 3.14 -2.38 15.62
N ASP A 195 2.63 -3.53 16.05
CA ASP A 195 3.11 -4.23 17.25
C ASP A 195 4.41 -5.01 16.98
N ASP A 196 4.78 -5.24 15.73
CA ASP A 196 6.04 -5.85 15.30
C ASP A 196 7.11 -4.77 15.03
N ASN A 197 8.10 -4.71 15.91
CA ASN A 197 9.20 -3.74 15.82
C ASN A 197 10.03 -3.90 14.53
N LYS A 198 10.18 -5.13 14.01
CA LYS A 198 10.89 -5.37 12.77
C LYS A 198 10.14 -4.78 11.58
N TYR A 199 8.85 -5.04 11.51
CA TYR A 199 7.99 -4.43 10.47
C TYR A 199 8.08 -2.90 10.49
N VAL A 200 8.00 -2.29 11.67
CA VAL A 200 8.09 -0.82 11.81
C VAL A 200 9.46 -0.30 11.38
N SER A 201 10.55 -0.99 11.73
CA SER A 201 11.92 -0.61 11.33
C SER A 201 12.11 -0.68 9.79
N ASP A 202 11.66 -1.79 9.18
CA ASP A 202 11.74 -1.97 7.73
C ASP A 202 10.91 -0.88 7.00
N LEU A 203 9.74 -0.56 7.55
CA LEU A 203 8.85 0.47 7.01
C LEU A 203 9.45 1.89 7.15
N GLN A 204 10.11 2.18 8.27
CA GLN A 204 10.83 3.44 8.46
C GLN A 204 11.91 3.65 7.40
N GLN A 205 12.68 2.59 7.09
CA GLN A 205 13.69 2.66 6.04
C GLN A 205 13.04 2.88 4.65
N GLU A 206 12.00 2.12 4.32
CA GLU A 206 11.27 2.27 3.05
C GLU A 206 10.76 3.71 2.83
N PHE A 207 10.14 4.29 3.87
CA PHE A 207 9.63 5.66 3.77
C PHE A 207 10.73 6.73 3.79
N ALA A 208 11.85 6.50 4.52
CA ALA A 208 12.99 7.41 4.49
C ALA A 208 13.61 7.48 3.07
N GLU A 209 13.80 6.33 2.43
CA GLU A 209 14.28 6.26 1.04
C GLU A 209 13.32 6.96 0.06
N LYS A 210 12.01 6.77 0.24
CA LYS A 210 10.99 7.44 -0.56
C LYS A 210 11.02 8.96 -0.38
N HIS A 211 11.08 9.45 0.84
CA HIS A 211 11.18 10.89 1.13
C HIS A 211 12.46 11.50 0.57
N GLU A 212 13.61 10.80 0.70
CA GLU A 212 14.86 11.26 0.09
C GLU A 212 14.72 11.38 -1.43
N ALA A 213 14.11 10.38 -2.08
CA ALA A 213 13.90 10.41 -3.52
C ALA A 213 12.96 11.56 -3.95
N GLU A 214 11.86 11.79 -3.23
CA GLU A 214 10.94 12.89 -3.47
C GLU A 214 11.62 14.26 -3.29
N GLN A 215 12.40 14.44 -2.22
CA GLN A 215 13.15 15.66 -1.98
C GLN A 215 14.18 15.92 -3.08
N ARG A 216 14.89 14.87 -3.53
CA ARG A 216 15.83 14.98 -4.66
C ARG A 216 15.15 15.39 -5.96
N GLN A 217 13.95 14.87 -6.24
CA GLN A 217 13.18 15.26 -7.43
C GLN A 217 12.76 16.74 -7.40
N LEU A 218 12.35 17.22 -6.22
CA LEU A 218 11.89 18.60 -6.02
C LEU A 218 13.04 19.61 -5.86
N ALA A 219 14.25 19.16 -5.54
CA ALA A 219 15.41 20.03 -5.35
C ALA A 219 15.73 20.80 -6.64
N PRO A 220 16.13 22.09 -6.53
CA PRO A 220 16.61 22.85 -7.66
C PRO A 220 17.75 22.11 -8.36
N LYS A 221 17.70 22.04 -9.69
CA LYS A 221 18.72 21.37 -10.50
C LYS A 221 19.88 22.29 -10.84
N ILE A 222 21.01 21.72 -11.26
CA ILE A 222 22.17 22.48 -11.73
C ILE A 222 21.85 23.21 -13.03
N SER A 223 22.54 24.32 -13.29
CA SER A 223 22.41 25.08 -14.53
C SER A 223 23.11 24.38 -15.72
N ALA A 224 22.77 24.76 -16.93
CA ALA A 224 23.43 24.26 -18.14
C ALA A 224 24.95 24.50 -18.14
N GLU A 225 25.40 25.66 -17.60
CA GLU A 225 26.83 25.94 -17.44
C GLU A 225 27.50 24.96 -16.45
N GLN A 226 26.82 24.64 -15.35
CA GLN A 226 27.31 23.66 -14.37
C GLN A 226 27.35 22.25 -14.94
N VAL A 227 26.40 21.86 -15.79
CA VAL A 227 26.44 20.60 -16.54
C VAL A 227 27.67 20.55 -17.43
N SER A 228 27.93 21.61 -18.25
CA SER A 228 29.10 21.65 -19.13
C SER A 228 30.42 21.55 -18.38
N ILE A 229 30.52 22.13 -17.18
CA ILE A 229 31.71 21.99 -16.32
C ILE A 229 31.93 20.55 -15.91
N LEU A 230 30.86 19.84 -15.49
CA LEU A 230 30.98 18.44 -15.09
C LEU A 230 31.29 17.52 -16.28
N GLU A 231 30.67 17.74 -17.45
CA GLU A 231 30.96 16.99 -18.68
C GLU A 231 32.42 17.14 -19.10
N GLN A 232 32.96 18.36 -19.05
CA GLN A 232 34.36 18.61 -19.34
C GLN A 232 35.28 17.87 -18.36
N LEU A 233 35.01 17.94 -17.05
CA LEU A 233 35.80 17.23 -16.03
C LEU A 233 35.69 15.71 -16.16
N ILE A 234 34.54 15.18 -16.52
CA ILE A 234 34.34 13.75 -16.79
C ILE A 234 35.23 13.30 -17.96
N ALA A 235 35.25 14.09 -19.04
CA ALA A 235 36.09 13.80 -20.20
C ALA A 235 37.59 13.89 -19.88
N GLU A 236 38.05 14.97 -19.20
CA GLU A 236 39.46 15.17 -18.81
C GLU A 236 39.97 14.07 -17.88
N THR A 237 39.11 13.57 -16.99
CA THR A 237 39.48 12.55 -16.01
C THR A 237 39.25 11.11 -16.51
N ASP A 238 38.76 10.93 -17.73
CA ASP A 238 38.36 9.61 -18.26
C ASP A 238 37.45 8.86 -17.26
N THR A 239 36.47 9.58 -16.73
CA THR A 239 35.51 9.02 -15.78
C THR A 239 34.35 8.37 -16.54
N ASP A 240 34.00 7.16 -16.14
CA ASP A 240 32.80 6.47 -16.66
C ASP A 240 31.55 7.26 -16.26
N ASP A 241 30.95 7.95 -17.23
CA ASP A 241 29.79 8.80 -17.05
C ASP A 241 28.57 8.03 -16.46
N VAL A 242 28.36 6.79 -16.88
CA VAL A 242 27.25 5.96 -16.38
C VAL A 242 27.44 5.65 -14.89
N LYS A 243 28.67 5.30 -14.49
CA LYS A 243 28.97 5.05 -13.07
C LYS A 243 28.90 6.33 -12.25
N PHE A 244 29.34 7.45 -12.81
CA PHE A 244 29.26 8.75 -12.16
C PHE A 244 27.81 9.18 -11.90
N ARG A 245 26.96 9.11 -12.90
CA ARG A 245 25.51 9.42 -12.75
C ARG A 245 24.85 8.48 -11.76
N ARG A 246 25.14 7.18 -11.82
CA ARG A 246 24.61 6.19 -10.86
C ARG A 246 25.05 6.49 -9.42
N PHE A 247 26.28 6.95 -9.21
CA PHE A 247 26.76 7.34 -7.87
C PHE A 247 25.93 8.49 -7.29
N PHE A 248 25.55 9.45 -8.12
CA PHE A 248 24.66 10.56 -7.74
C PHE A 248 23.17 10.23 -7.84
N LYS A 249 22.81 8.98 -8.17
CA LYS A 249 21.42 8.51 -8.31
C LYS A 249 20.60 9.39 -9.28
N VAL A 250 21.18 9.75 -10.43
CA VAL A 250 20.52 10.51 -11.51
C VAL A 250 20.69 9.79 -12.84
N ASP A 251 19.70 9.90 -13.72
CA ASP A 251 19.75 9.34 -15.07
C ASP A 251 20.41 10.31 -16.05
N ASP A 252 20.30 11.60 -15.78
CA ASP A 252 20.91 12.68 -16.57
C ASP A 252 21.60 13.69 -15.63
N LEU A 253 22.72 14.30 -16.07
CA LEU A 253 23.41 15.34 -15.30
C LEU A 253 22.54 16.57 -15.06
N HIS A 254 21.61 16.89 -15.98
CA HIS A 254 20.66 17.98 -15.80
C HIS A 254 19.70 17.76 -14.61
N GLU A 255 19.56 16.51 -14.15
CA GLU A 255 18.75 16.15 -12.98
C GLU A 255 19.52 16.23 -11.66
N LEU A 256 20.84 16.53 -11.71
CA LEU A 256 21.64 16.61 -10.51
C LEU A 256 21.16 17.76 -9.60
N PRO A 257 20.87 17.51 -8.31
CA PRO A 257 20.53 18.55 -7.37
C PRO A 257 21.65 19.60 -7.26
N ARG A 258 21.29 20.87 -7.17
CA ARG A 258 22.24 21.97 -7.07
C ARG A 258 23.22 21.83 -5.92
N ASP A 259 22.74 21.27 -4.80
CA ASP A 259 23.55 21.08 -3.60
C ASP A 259 24.62 19.99 -3.79
N ASP A 260 24.43 19.06 -4.73
CA ASP A 260 25.40 18.02 -5.06
C ASP A 260 26.50 18.51 -6.05
N PHE A 261 26.34 19.67 -6.70
CA PHE A 261 27.29 20.17 -7.70
C PHE A 261 28.71 20.30 -7.17
N GLU A 262 28.91 20.98 -6.04
CA GLU A 262 30.22 21.18 -5.46
C GLU A 262 30.91 19.87 -5.02
N ARG A 263 30.14 18.89 -4.61
CA ARG A 263 30.62 17.55 -4.29
C ARG A 263 31.06 16.82 -5.55
N ALA A 264 30.24 16.88 -6.59
CA ALA A 264 30.52 16.27 -7.89
C ALA A 264 31.80 16.86 -8.51
N ARG A 265 31.90 18.20 -8.53
CA ARG A 265 33.07 18.92 -9.04
C ARG A 265 34.35 18.55 -8.30
N ARG A 266 34.34 18.64 -6.97
CA ARG A 266 35.52 18.29 -6.14
C ARG A 266 36.00 16.85 -6.33
N MET A 267 35.07 15.92 -6.52
CA MET A 267 35.42 14.51 -6.75
C MET A 267 36.15 14.32 -8.07
N LEU A 268 35.73 15.02 -9.13
CA LEU A 268 36.41 14.97 -10.43
C LEU A 268 37.72 15.75 -10.43
N GLU A 269 37.80 16.94 -9.82
CA GLU A 269 39.01 17.72 -9.67
C GLU A 269 40.10 16.96 -8.90
N LYS A 270 39.75 16.26 -7.83
CA LYS A 270 40.67 15.38 -7.11
C LYS A 270 41.21 14.28 -8.02
N LYS A 271 40.36 13.61 -8.79
CA LYS A 271 40.76 12.57 -9.74
C LYS A 271 41.70 13.11 -10.82
N LYS A 272 41.51 14.38 -11.23
CA LYS A 272 42.42 15.08 -12.17
C LYS A 272 43.80 15.26 -11.56
N GLN A 273 43.89 15.78 -10.33
CA GLN A 273 45.15 15.95 -9.60
C GLN A 273 45.88 14.62 -9.41
N ASP A 274 45.17 13.58 -8.96
CA ASP A 274 45.74 12.23 -8.78
C ASP A 274 46.30 11.65 -10.11
N LYS A 275 45.75 12.02 -11.26
CA LYS A 275 46.31 11.63 -12.57
C LYS A 275 47.56 12.43 -12.95
N GLU A 276 47.59 13.74 -12.65
CA GLU A 276 48.74 14.62 -12.93
C GLU A 276 49.94 14.26 -12.05
N ASP A 277 49.70 13.84 -10.81
CA ASP A 277 50.80 13.44 -9.88
C ASP A 277 51.43 12.08 -10.23
N VAL A 278 50.77 11.26 -11.08
CA VAL A 278 51.26 9.92 -11.51
C VAL A 278 51.89 9.94 -12.91
N ALA A 279 51.69 11.01 -13.69
CA ALA A 279 52.20 11.17 -15.06
C ALA A 279 53.57 11.83 -15.09
#